data_cbbff8a4bc35f3cb1bf7b59204f9fde7
#
_entry.id   cbbff8a4bc35f3cb1bf7b59204f9fde7
#
_cell.length_a   1.000
_cell.length_b   1.000
_cell.length_c   1.000
_cell.angle_alpha   90.00
_cell.angle_beta   90.00
_cell.angle_gamma   90.00
#
_symmetry.space_group_name_H-M   'P 1'
#
loop_
_entity.id
_entity.type
_entity.pdbx_description
1 polymer ?
#
loop_
_entity_poly.entity_id
_entity_poly.type
_entity_poly.pdbx_seq_one_letter_code
_entity_poly.pdbx_strand_id
1 'polypeptide(L)'
;MTWNVAENRFAKAILQKLDENLRSFVQEIDDHARRLGKVQDANAGYYKNRDFKNGVNALSHFEKYRARAVHIRNAIRMVAEATWFHEAESGMPETLPMTVFLDPRYSLLYRLYRNLKNPADSLSVSSFYQFQWKRTDKLYELWCFLQFIKALEEKGWELATGPAVVQEDGKYRLSSLEEGTEITLSRNDEKIRLIYDGTVPQHASDTDRETDPLYTNNVHRRPDLRMDYYRNGAYYGSLVADFKYRDIFFLWRDAARSAGIRTQFNAYRDMNTKFYRGMEEGDSLRNSRPVKEVWAVFPKEIPPRGDEDFSLRFISLAPGLKANGNLAEMVERYIVSLNEN
;
A
#
# COMPACT_ATOMS: atom_id res chain seq x y z
N MET A 1 -2.74 53.46 24.54
CA MET A 1 -2.91 52.62 23.33
C MET A 1 -3.56 51.32 23.77
N THR A 2 -4.68 50.97 23.21
CA THR A 2 -5.29 49.68 23.54
C THR A 2 -4.78 48.62 22.55
N TRP A 3 -4.39 47.45 23.04
CA TRP A 3 -3.96 46.32 22.20
C TRP A 3 -5.14 45.45 21.73
N ASN A 4 -6.38 45.74 22.20
CA ASN A 4 -7.57 45.00 21.82
C ASN A 4 -8.13 45.50 20.47
N VAL A 5 -7.35 45.33 19.42
CA VAL A 5 -7.72 45.63 18.02
C VAL A 5 -8.02 44.35 17.25
N ALA A 6 -8.80 44.44 16.19
CA ALA A 6 -9.28 43.28 15.42
C ALA A 6 -8.11 42.45 14.86
N GLU A 7 -7.01 43.09 14.44
CA GLU A 7 -5.78 42.43 13.96
C GLU A 7 -5.15 41.53 15.04
N ASN A 8 -5.05 42.06 16.26
CA ASN A 8 -4.45 41.33 17.38
C ASN A 8 -5.37 40.18 17.84
N ARG A 9 -6.69 40.40 17.86
CA ARG A 9 -7.66 39.31 18.13
C ARG A 9 -7.56 38.21 17.09
N PHE A 10 -7.45 38.57 15.80
CA PHE A 10 -7.23 37.62 14.72
C PHE A 10 -5.92 36.83 14.92
N ALA A 11 -4.80 37.52 15.14
CA ALA A 11 -3.50 36.89 15.34
C ALA A 11 -3.52 35.92 16.55
N LYS A 12 -4.10 36.36 17.67
CA LYS A 12 -4.26 35.52 18.88
C LYS A 12 -5.06 34.28 18.59
N ALA A 13 -6.22 34.40 17.93
CA ALA A 13 -7.09 33.26 17.62
C ALA A 13 -6.38 32.22 16.72
N ILE A 14 -5.61 32.68 15.73
CA ILE A 14 -4.84 31.78 14.85
C ILE A 14 -3.73 31.07 15.61
N LEU A 15 -2.97 31.80 16.43
CA LEU A 15 -1.89 31.21 17.22
C LEU A 15 -2.40 30.19 18.25
N GLN A 16 -3.53 30.45 18.90
CA GLN A 16 -4.17 29.51 19.80
C GLN A 16 -4.60 28.24 19.04
N LYS A 17 -5.25 28.39 17.89
CA LYS A 17 -5.69 27.26 17.07
C LYS A 17 -4.51 26.43 16.56
N LEU A 18 -3.41 27.09 16.19
CA LEU A 18 -2.18 26.43 15.78
C LEU A 18 -1.54 25.65 16.95
N ASP A 19 -1.49 26.20 18.16
CA ASP A 19 -0.97 25.49 19.33
C ASP A 19 -1.80 24.25 19.68
N GLU A 20 -3.14 24.35 19.59
CA GLU A 20 -4.04 23.20 19.77
C GLU A 20 -3.75 22.09 18.75
N ASN A 21 -3.67 22.43 17.47
CA ASN A 21 -3.41 21.47 16.41
C ASN A 21 -2.03 20.82 16.57
N LEU A 22 -1.00 21.60 16.90
CA LEU A 22 0.34 21.10 17.13
C LEU A 22 0.42 20.23 18.40
N ARG A 23 -0.40 20.52 19.43
CA ARG A 23 -0.50 19.67 20.62
C ARG A 23 -1.06 18.30 20.27
N SER A 24 -2.16 18.27 19.55
CA SER A 24 -2.79 17.02 19.08
C SER A 24 -1.82 16.24 18.19
N PHE A 25 -1.14 16.90 17.27
CA PHE A 25 -0.13 16.30 16.40
C PHE A 25 1.03 15.65 17.17
N VAL A 26 1.60 16.35 18.19
CA VAL A 26 2.67 15.77 19.03
C VAL A 26 2.15 14.55 19.80
N GLN A 27 0.93 14.61 20.32
CA GLN A 27 0.33 13.50 21.05
C GLN A 27 0.12 12.27 20.15
N GLU A 28 -0.36 12.47 18.93
CA GLU A 28 -0.51 11.39 17.96
C GLU A 28 0.84 10.77 17.58
N ILE A 29 1.88 11.60 17.36
CA ILE A 29 3.25 11.10 17.14
C ILE A 29 3.73 10.24 18.31
N ASP A 30 3.56 10.72 19.53
CA ASP A 30 3.99 10.01 20.74
C ASP A 30 3.24 8.67 20.90
N ASP A 31 1.95 8.62 20.54
CA ASP A 31 1.14 7.41 20.55
C ASP A 31 1.59 6.40 19.49
N HIS A 32 1.89 6.87 18.28
CA HIS A 32 2.41 6.04 17.21
C HIS A 32 3.81 5.51 17.54
N ALA A 33 4.70 6.35 18.04
CA ALA A 33 6.04 5.94 18.45
C ALA A 33 6.00 4.85 19.54
N ARG A 34 5.10 4.96 20.51
CA ARG A 34 4.88 3.94 21.55
C ARG A 34 4.36 2.61 21.00
N ARG A 35 3.45 2.65 20.00
CA ARG A 35 2.95 1.43 19.33
C ARG A 35 4.06 0.73 18.56
N LEU A 36 4.85 1.48 17.80
CA LEU A 36 6.00 0.93 17.07
C LEU A 36 7.07 0.33 18.01
N GLY A 37 7.37 1.00 19.11
CA GLY A 37 8.29 0.48 20.13
C GLY A 37 7.83 -0.88 20.68
N LYS A 38 6.55 -1.02 21.04
CA LYS A 38 5.98 -2.29 21.53
C LYS A 38 6.06 -3.42 20.49
N VAL A 39 5.85 -3.11 19.20
CA VAL A 39 5.98 -4.09 18.11
C VAL A 39 7.44 -4.50 17.91
N GLN A 40 8.39 -3.58 18.05
CA GLN A 40 9.81 -3.89 17.97
C GLN A 40 10.27 -4.79 19.12
N ASP A 41 9.84 -4.50 20.35
CA ASP A 41 10.18 -5.32 21.53
C ASP A 41 9.59 -6.73 21.44
N ALA A 42 8.36 -6.87 20.97
CA ALA A 42 7.69 -8.16 20.78
C ALA A 42 8.34 -9.03 19.70
N ASN A 43 8.98 -8.42 18.71
CA ASN A 43 9.55 -9.12 17.55
C ASN A 43 11.08 -9.16 17.52
N ALA A 44 11.76 -8.71 18.56
CA ALA A 44 13.23 -8.61 18.63
C ALA A 44 13.97 -9.95 18.41
N GLY A 45 13.29 -11.09 18.54
CA GLY A 45 13.85 -12.44 18.32
C GLY A 45 13.67 -13.00 16.91
N TYR A 46 12.79 -12.46 16.08
CA TYR A 46 12.36 -13.11 14.83
C TYR A 46 12.80 -12.42 13.54
N TYR A 47 13.08 -11.12 13.55
CA TYR A 47 13.36 -10.36 12.31
C TYR A 47 14.82 -9.90 12.24
N LYS A 48 15.63 -10.66 11.51
CA LYS A 48 16.99 -10.25 11.11
C LYS A 48 16.92 -9.16 10.02
N ASN A 49 17.34 -7.93 10.39
CA ASN A 49 18.04 -6.92 9.58
C ASN A 49 17.27 -5.92 8.71
N ARG A 50 16.12 -6.14 8.11
CA ARG A 50 15.56 -5.15 7.17
C ARG A 50 14.41 -4.33 7.77
N ASP A 51 13.50 -4.98 8.46
CA ASP A 51 12.33 -4.31 9.05
C ASP A 51 12.71 -3.53 10.31
N PHE A 52 13.72 -3.99 11.04
CA PHE A 52 14.31 -3.24 12.15
C PHE A 52 14.91 -1.90 11.70
N LYS A 53 15.66 -1.85 10.59
CA LYS A 53 16.20 -0.61 10.00
C LYS A 53 15.11 0.35 9.54
N ASN A 54 14.01 -0.16 9.01
CA ASN A 54 12.88 0.65 8.58
C ASN A 54 12.14 1.26 9.77
N GLY A 55 11.94 0.51 10.85
CA GLY A 55 11.36 1.01 12.09
C GLY A 55 12.22 2.09 12.75
N VAL A 56 13.56 1.93 12.77
CA VAL A 56 14.50 2.94 13.27
C VAL A 56 14.46 4.22 12.44
N ASN A 57 14.43 4.11 11.10
CA ASN A 57 14.29 5.27 10.22
C ASN A 57 12.96 6.00 10.44
N ALA A 58 11.91 5.24 10.67
CA ALA A 58 10.61 5.75 11.00
C ALA A 58 10.61 6.57 12.28
N LEU A 59 11.11 6.02 13.35
CA LEU A 59 11.23 6.72 14.62
C LEU A 59 12.06 8.01 14.49
N SER A 60 13.15 7.99 13.73
CA SER A 60 13.99 9.18 13.53
C SER A 60 13.24 10.30 12.78
N HIS A 61 12.34 9.96 11.85
CA HIS A 61 11.48 10.93 11.19
C HIS A 61 10.43 11.51 12.15
N PHE A 62 9.81 10.68 13.00
CA PHE A 62 8.90 11.16 14.04
C PHE A 62 9.56 12.12 14.99
N GLU A 63 10.77 11.81 15.45
CA GLU A 63 11.54 12.69 16.32
C GLU A 63 11.79 14.06 15.67
N LYS A 64 12.14 14.09 14.37
CA LYS A 64 12.34 15.36 13.64
C LYS A 64 11.07 16.19 13.56
N TYR A 65 9.93 15.59 13.23
CA TYR A 65 8.67 16.29 13.14
C TYR A 65 8.18 16.74 14.51
N ARG A 66 8.31 15.87 15.53
CA ARG A 66 8.02 16.19 16.91
C ARG A 66 8.85 17.39 17.38
N ALA A 67 10.15 17.38 17.15
CA ALA A 67 11.05 18.46 17.51
C ALA A 67 10.65 19.80 16.86
N ARG A 68 10.29 19.77 15.56
CA ARG A 68 9.78 20.96 14.85
C ARG A 68 8.47 21.47 15.44
N ALA A 69 7.51 20.60 15.70
CA ALA A 69 6.24 20.96 16.29
C ALA A 69 6.43 21.57 17.71
N VAL A 70 7.25 20.97 18.53
CA VAL A 70 7.60 21.49 19.87
C VAL A 70 8.29 22.84 19.76
N HIS A 71 9.21 23.01 18.80
CA HIS A 71 9.88 24.32 18.57
C HIS A 71 8.88 25.40 18.21
N ILE A 72 7.94 25.15 17.29
CA ILE A 72 6.89 26.10 16.92
C ILE A 72 6.01 26.44 18.14
N ARG A 73 5.60 25.43 18.92
CA ARG A 73 4.80 25.63 20.13
C ARG A 73 5.53 26.50 21.16
N ASN A 74 6.83 26.32 21.35
CA ASN A 74 7.62 27.16 22.23
C ASN A 74 7.67 28.61 21.72
N ALA A 75 7.82 28.82 20.41
CA ALA A 75 7.74 30.16 19.82
C ALA A 75 6.37 30.83 20.04
N ILE A 76 5.27 30.08 19.87
CA ILE A 76 3.91 30.57 20.18
C ILE A 76 3.81 30.98 21.67
N ARG A 77 4.33 30.16 22.58
CA ARG A 77 4.33 30.49 24.02
C ARG A 77 5.11 31.78 24.32
N MET A 78 6.26 31.95 23.68
CA MET A 78 7.03 33.21 23.84
C MET A 78 6.21 34.45 23.35
N VAL A 79 5.47 34.30 22.27
CA VAL A 79 4.58 35.36 21.78
C VAL A 79 3.41 35.57 22.74
N ALA A 80 2.91 34.52 23.38
CA ALA A 80 1.82 34.59 24.34
C ALA A 80 2.17 35.32 25.65
N GLU A 81 3.47 35.46 25.98
CA GLU A 81 3.97 36.27 27.10
C GLU A 81 3.89 37.79 26.82
N ALA A 82 3.68 38.17 25.57
CA ALA A 82 3.64 39.61 25.23
C ALA A 82 2.36 40.29 25.72
N THR A 83 2.46 41.54 26.16
CA THR A 83 1.38 42.35 26.72
C THR A 83 0.15 42.40 25.80
N TRP A 84 0.36 42.55 24.48
CA TRP A 84 -0.73 42.58 23.52
C TRP A 84 -1.56 41.34 23.47
N PHE A 85 -0.91 40.16 23.70
CA PHE A 85 -1.59 38.86 23.67
C PHE A 85 -2.54 38.70 24.87
N HIS A 86 -2.16 39.23 26.02
CA HIS A 86 -3.00 39.20 27.22
C HIS A 86 -4.17 40.18 27.10
N GLU A 87 -3.92 41.38 26.59
CA GLU A 87 -4.94 42.44 26.48
C GLU A 87 -5.94 42.20 25.33
N ALA A 88 -5.52 41.52 24.25
CA ALA A 88 -6.42 41.19 23.17
C ALA A 88 -7.48 40.19 23.63
N GLU A 89 -8.73 40.40 23.31
CA GLU A 89 -9.82 39.45 23.55
C GLU A 89 -9.61 38.16 22.75
N SER A 90 -10.05 37.05 23.32
CA SER A 90 -10.04 35.76 22.60
C SER A 90 -11.24 35.68 21.65
N GLY A 91 -11.01 35.18 20.44
CA GLY A 91 -12.05 34.95 19.44
C GLY A 91 -11.73 35.58 18.09
N MET A 92 -12.32 35.01 17.06
CA MET A 92 -12.17 35.51 15.69
C MET A 92 -13.03 36.75 15.51
N PRO A 93 -12.46 37.87 14.98
CA PRO A 93 -13.27 39.04 14.68
C PRO A 93 -14.30 38.74 13.58
N GLU A 94 -15.49 39.33 13.68
CA GLU A 94 -16.58 39.14 12.70
C GLU A 94 -16.16 39.56 11.29
N THR A 95 -15.41 40.66 11.20
CA THR A 95 -14.86 41.15 9.95
C THR A 95 -13.34 41.31 10.06
N LEU A 96 -12.63 40.81 9.04
CA LEU A 96 -11.17 40.93 8.99
C LEU A 96 -10.81 42.32 8.42
N PRO A 97 -10.01 43.14 9.14
CA PRO A 97 -9.59 44.45 8.65
C PRO A 97 -8.62 44.28 7.49
N MET A 98 -8.57 45.31 6.62
CA MET A 98 -7.73 45.31 5.41
C MET A 98 -6.23 45.16 5.75
N THR A 99 -5.81 45.59 6.91
CA THR A 99 -4.45 45.43 7.44
C THR A 99 -3.99 43.97 7.46
N VAL A 100 -4.90 43.03 7.72
CA VAL A 100 -4.60 41.59 7.74
C VAL A 100 -4.15 41.07 6.36
N PHE A 101 -4.59 41.75 5.29
CA PHE A 101 -4.24 41.37 3.91
C PHE A 101 -3.03 42.12 3.39
N LEU A 102 -2.82 43.38 3.84
CA LEU A 102 -1.81 44.30 3.32
C LEU A 102 -0.49 44.18 4.08
N ASP A 103 -0.49 43.96 5.38
CA ASP A 103 0.75 43.79 6.15
C ASP A 103 1.31 42.38 5.97
N PRO A 104 2.57 42.25 5.52
CA PRO A 104 3.19 40.94 5.26
C PRO A 104 3.14 39.93 6.44
N ARG A 105 3.21 40.47 7.68
CA ARG A 105 3.19 39.65 8.92
C ARG A 105 1.82 39.02 9.13
N TYR A 106 0.75 39.81 9.02
CA TYR A 106 -0.61 39.29 9.16
C TYR A 106 -1.06 38.48 7.95
N SER A 107 -0.62 38.85 6.74
CA SER A 107 -0.94 38.09 5.53
C SER A 107 -0.36 36.66 5.55
N LEU A 108 0.78 36.45 6.23
CA LEU A 108 1.32 35.13 6.47
C LEU A 108 0.40 34.30 7.39
N LEU A 109 -0.06 34.90 8.49
CA LEU A 109 -1.03 34.27 9.41
C LEU A 109 -2.35 33.98 8.72
N TYR A 110 -2.81 34.87 7.82
CA TYR A 110 -4.04 34.65 7.04
C TYR A 110 -3.91 33.45 6.09
N ARG A 111 -2.77 33.30 5.41
CA ARG A 111 -2.52 32.10 4.58
C ARG A 111 -2.52 30.84 5.42
N LEU A 112 -1.88 30.86 6.57
CA LEU A 112 -1.88 29.76 7.52
C LEU A 112 -3.31 29.41 7.97
N TYR A 113 -4.12 30.41 8.29
CA TYR A 113 -5.53 30.24 8.67
C TYR A 113 -6.37 29.60 7.56
N ARG A 114 -6.19 30.01 6.31
CA ARG A 114 -6.88 29.38 5.17
C ARG A 114 -6.52 27.90 5.06
N ASN A 115 -5.25 27.57 5.22
CA ASN A 115 -4.82 26.17 5.17
C ASN A 115 -5.39 25.37 6.34
N LEU A 116 -5.47 25.93 7.55
CA LEU A 116 -6.07 25.29 8.70
C LEU A 116 -7.59 25.11 8.60
N LYS A 117 -8.30 25.91 7.79
CA LYS A 117 -9.74 25.82 7.56
C LYS A 117 -10.12 24.75 6.53
N ASN A 118 -9.22 24.34 5.67
CA ASN A 118 -9.50 23.33 4.67
C ASN A 118 -9.51 21.94 5.33
N PRO A 119 -10.65 21.22 5.38
CA PRO A 119 -10.68 19.87 5.98
C PRO A 119 -9.75 18.88 5.26
N ALA A 120 -9.39 19.15 3.99
CA ALA A 120 -8.40 18.38 3.25
C ALA A 120 -6.97 18.60 3.77
N ASP A 121 -6.71 19.73 4.42
CA ASP A 121 -5.43 20.11 5.02
C ASP A 121 -5.43 19.94 6.56
N SER A 122 -6.52 19.44 7.15
CA SER A 122 -6.49 19.05 8.54
C SER A 122 -5.45 17.95 8.70
N LEU A 123 -4.40 18.25 9.44
CA LEU A 123 -3.37 17.32 9.88
C LEU A 123 -4.02 16.25 10.80
N SER A 124 -4.88 15.42 10.25
CA SER A 124 -5.18 14.14 10.86
C SER A 124 -4.03 13.22 10.49
N VAL A 125 -3.11 13.05 11.41
CA VAL A 125 -1.96 12.14 11.31
C VAL A 125 -2.42 10.72 10.96
N SER A 126 -3.67 10.35 11.27
CA SER A 126 -4.19 9.02 11.08
C SER A 126 -4.30 8.57 9.63
N SER A 127 -4.75 9.42 8.69
CA SER A 127 -4.89 9.01 7.29
C SER A 127 -3.65 9.35 6.44
N PHE A 128 -3.06 10.53 6.65
CA PHE A 128 -1.91 10.96 5.85
C PHE A 128 -0.63 10.19 6.21
N TYR A 129 -0.43 9.85 7.49
CA TYR A 129 0.73 9.08 7.93
C TYR A 129 0.60 7.59 7.68
N GLN A 130 -0.58 7.01 7.67
CA GLN A 130 -0.73 5.62 7.22
C GLN A 130 -0.25 5.45 5.78
N PHE A 131 -0.42 6.46 4.91
CA PHE A 131 0.07 6.42 3.52
C PHE A 131 1.57 6.74 3.40
N GLN A 132 2.13 7.66 4.18
CA GLN A 132 3.56 7.98 4.11
C GLN A 132 4.46 6.89 4.70
N TRP A 133 3.92 5.99 5.52
CA TRP A 133 4.68 4.91 6.17
C TRP A 133 4.75 3.63 5.36
N LYS A 134 3.89 3.43 4.42
CA LYS A 134 4.09 2.33 3.48
C LYS A 134 5.21 2.76 2.53
N ARG A 135 6.29 2.00 2.53
CA ARG A 135 7.39 2.16 1.56
C ARG A 135 6.78 2.24 0.17
N THR A 136 7.40 2.99 -0.72
CA THR A 136 6.93 3.17 -2.10
C THR A 136 6.75 1.81 -2.80
N ASP A 137 7.59 0.82 -2.50
CA ASP A 137 7.45 -0.55 -2.98
C ASP A 137 6.16 -1.21 -2.46
N LYS A 138 5.82 -1.08 -1.17
CA LYS A 138 4.55 -1.60 -0.61
C LYS A 138 3.32 -0.87 -1.14
N LEU A 139 3.39 0.44 -1.37
CA LEU A 139 2.29 1.18 -2.03
C LEU A 139 2.10 0.70 -3.47
N TYR A 140 3.19 0.42 -4.16
CA TYR A 140 3.16 -0.12 -5.51
C TYR A 140 2.55 -1.53 -5.54
N GLU A 141 2.93 -2.42 -4.62
CA GLU A 141 2.35 -3.75 -4.48
C GLU A 141 0.83 -3.69 -4.27
N LEU A 142 0.37 -2.86 -3.33
CA LEU A 142 -1.06 -2.66 -3.05
C LEU A 142 -1.82 -2.11 -4.25
N TRP A 143 -1.23 -1.12 -4.93
CA TRP A 143 -1.81 -0.55 -6.13
C TRP A 143 -1.89 -1.58 -7.26
N CYS A 144 -0.85 -2.38 -7.48
CA CYS A 144 -0.86 -3.47 -8.46
C CYS A 144 -1.94 -4.50 -8.13
N PHE A 145 -2.06 -4.92 -6.88
CA PHE A 145 -3.10 -5.86 -6.46
C PHE A 145 -4.51 -5.34 -6.79
N LEU A 146 -4.77 -4.06 -6.55
CA LEU A 146 -6.03 -3.40 -6.95
C LEU A 146 -6.25 -3.39 -8.46
N GLN A 147 -5.19 -3.22 -9.24
CA GLN A 147 -5.32 -3.26 -10.71
C GLN A 147 -5.70 -4.66 -11.21
N PHE A 148 -5.27 -5.73 -10.56
CA PHE A 148 -5.72 -7.10 -10.89
C PHE A 148 -7.20 -7.30 -10.58
N ILE A 149 -7.70 -6.82 -9.43
CA ILE A 149 -9.13 -6.87 -9.11
C ILE A 149 -9.92 -6.13 -10.20
N LYS A 150 -9.53 -4.90 -10.49
CA LYS A 150 -10.19 -4.07 -11.50
C LYS A 150 -10.17 -4.71 -12.89
N ALA A 151 -9.05 -5.31 -13.29
CA ALA A 151 -8.91 -6.01 -14.56
C ALA A 151 -9.88 -7.20 -14.68
N LEU A 152 -10.10 -7.92 -13.58
CA LEU A 152 -11.08 -9.02 -13.52
C LEU A 152 -12.51 -8.48 -13.61
N GLU A 153 -12.85 -7.41 -12.88
CA GLU A 153 -14.17 -6.80 -12.94
C GLU A 153 -14.49 -6.28 -14.35
N GLU A 154 -13.51 -5.68 -15.06
CA GLU A 154 -13.65 -5.27 -16.47
C GLU A 154 -13.99 -6.45 -17.41
N LYS A 155 -13.67 -7.69 -16.99
CA LYS A 155 -14.00 -8.93 -17.71
C LYS A 155 -15.25 -9.64 -17.17
N GLY A 156 -16.04 -8.95 -16.37
CA GLY A 156 -17.33 -9.45 -15.87
C GLY A 156 -17.23 -10.39 -14.67
N TRP A 157 -16.10 -10.37 -13.96
CA TRP A 157 -15.99 -11.07 -12.68
C TRP A 157 -16.61 -10.23 -11.57
N GLU A 158 -17.43 -10.85 -10.74
CA GLU A 158 -18.11 -10.19 -9.63
C GLU A 158 -17.46 -10.57 -8.29
N LEU A 159 -17.31 -9.58 -7.40
CA LEU A 159 -16.77 -9.80 -6.06
C LEU A 159 -17.75 -10.65 -5.25
N ALA A 160 -17.33 -11.87 -4.85
CA ALA A 160 -18.14 -12.78 -4.06
C ALA A 160 -17.84 -12.66 -2.55
N THR A 161 -16.56 -12.66 -2.16
CA THR A 161 -16.13 -12.49 -0.77
C THR A 161 -14.79 -11.75 -0.70
N GLY A 162 -14.55 -11.06 0.40
CA GLY A 162 -13.29 -10.35 0.65
C GLY A 162 -13.43 -9.31 1.77
N PRO A 163 -12.32 -8.73 2.25
CA PRO A 163 -12.39 -7.57 3.11
C PRO A 163 -13.17 -6.49 2.37
N ALA A 164 -14.02 -5.75 3.09
CA ALA A 164 -14.91 -4.76 2.51
C ALA A 164 -14.13 -3.77 1.61
N VAL A 165 -14.17 -4.04 0.32
CA VAL A 165 -13.77 -3.09 -0.71
C VAL A 165 -14.98 -2.18 -0.87
N VAL A 166 -15.01 -1.09 -0.12
CA VAL A 166 -16.09 -0.13 -0.24
C VAL A 166 -15.86 0.65 -1.53
N GLN A 167 -16.73 0.46 -2.51
CA GLN A 167 -16.79 1.29 -3.69
C GLN A 167 -17.64 2.53 -3.37
N GLU A 168 -16.98 3.63 -2.97
CA GLU A 168 -17.60 4.95 -2.87
C GLU A 168 -17.13 5.80 -4.05
N ASP A 169 -18.06 6.37 -4.81
CA ASP A 169 -17.81 7.27 -5.94
C ASP A 169 -16.82 6.72 -7.00
N GLY A 170 -16.88 5.42 -7.31
CA GLY A 170 -15.98 4.78 -8.27
C GLY A 170 -14.52 4.64 -7.77
N LYS A 171 -14.29 4.86 -6.49
CA LYS A 171 -12.99 4.68 -5.84
C LYS A 171 -13.02 3.49 -4.88
N TYR A 172 -12.01 2.64 -4.99
CA TYR A 172 -11.84 1.55 -4.05
C TYR A 172 -11.20 2.05 -2.75
N ARG A 173 -11.87 1.83 -1.62
CA ARG A 173 -11.27 1.96 -0.29
C ARG A 173 -10.97 0.57 0.24
N LEU A 174 -9.68 0.26 0.37
CA LEU A 174 -9.22 -0.89 1.15
C LEU A 174 -8.90 -0.40 2.57
N SER A 175 -9.57 -0.95 3.55
CA SER A 175 -9.34 -0.61 4.96
C SER A 175 -7.93 -1.00 5.42
N SER A 176 -7.43 -2.16 5.02
CA SER A 176 -6.02 -2.61 5.07
C SER A 176 -5.90 -3.91 4.29
N LEU A 177 -4.81 -4.07 3.53
CA LEU A 177 -4.41 -5.37 3.02
C LEU A 177 -3.33 -5.90 3.96
N GLU A 178 -3.72 -6.86 4.78
CA GLU A 178 -2.79 -7.64 5.59
C GLU A 178 -2.23 -8.79 4.76
N GLU A 179 -1.10 -9.31 5.18
CA GLU A 179 -0.49 -10.51 4.59
C GLU A 179 -1.48 -11.69 4.64
N GLY A 180 -1.65 -12.39 3.52
CA GLY A 180 -2.62 -13.46 3.39
C GLY A 180 -4.06 -13.00 3.15
N THR A 181 -4.30 -11.70 2.91
CA THR A 181 -5.64 -11.23 2.53
C THR A 181 -6.11 -11.92 1.27
N GLU A 182 -7.32 -12.49 1.34
CA GLU A 182 -7.97 -13.21 0.26
C GLU A 182 -9.19 -12.48 -0.25
N ILE A 183 -9.33 -12.45 -1.58
CA ILE A 183 -10.49 -11.92 -2.30
C ILE A 183 -10.95 -12.99 -3.29
N THR A 184 -12.23 -13.32 -3.23
CA THR A 184 -12.85 -14.25 -4.16
C THR A 184 -13.75 -13.51 -5.15
N LEU A 185 -13.56 -13.79 -6.43
CA LEU A 185 -14.44 -13.34 -7.51
C LEU A 185 -15.07 -14.54 -8.19
N SER A 186 -16.28 -14.35 -8.70
CA SER A 186 -17.04 -15.39 -9.40
C SER A 186 -17.59 -14.88 -10.74
N ARG A 187 -17.70 -15.81 -11.71
CA ARG A 187 -18.34 -15.59 -13.00
C ARG A 187 -18.94 -16.91 -13.49
N ASN A 188 -20.25 -17.02 -13.49
CA ASN A 188 -20.98 -18.27 -13.79
C ASN A 188 -20.53 -19.44 -12.87
N ASP A 189 -19.97 -20.49 -13.47
CA ASP A 189 -19.41 -21.69 -12.81
C ASP A 189 -17.91 -21.58 -12.49
N GLU A 190 -17.35 -20.41 -12.73
CA GLU A 190 -15.94 -20.10 -12.52
C GLU A 190 -15.72 -19.31 -11.22
N LYS A 191 -14.62 -19.58 -10.54
CA LYS A 191 -14.19 -18.90 -9.31
C LYS A 191 -12.70 -18.57 -9.39
N ILE A 192 -12.35 -17.35 -9.04
CA ILE A 192 -10.97 -16.88 -8.86
C ILE A 192 -10.77 -16.50 -7.41
N ARG A 193 -9.65 -16.93 -6.83
CA ARG A 193 -9.18 -16.47 -5.53
C ARG A 193 -7.90 -15.70 -5.73
N LEU A 194 -7.88 -14.44 -5.31
CA LEU A 194 -6.70 -13.59 -5.25
C LEU A 194 -6.19 -13.58 -3.83
N ILE A 195 -4.96 -13.97 -3.62
CA ILE A 195 -4.30 -13.97 -2.32
C ILE A 195 -3.13 -12.98 -2.37
N TYR A 196 -3.16 -11.98 -1.51
CA TYR A 196 -2.12 -10.98 -1.37
C TYR A 196 -1.06 -11.42 -0.37
N ASP A 197 0.21 -11.45 -0.79
CA ASP A 197 1.37 -11.73 0.07
C ASP A 197 1.15 -13.00 0.94
N GLY A 198 0.54 -14.05 0.34
CA GLY A 198 0.18 -15.30 1.02
C GLY A 198 1.30 -16.34 0.98
N THR A 199 1.50 -17.03 2.09
CA THR A 199 2.50 -18.10 2.18
C THR A 199 1.94 -19.42 1.66
N VAL A 200 2.59 -20.03 0.68
CA VAL A 200 2.26 -21.34 0.13
C VAL A 200 2.73 -22.45 1.09
N PRO A 201 1.95 -23.49 1.35
CA PRO A 201 2.33 -24.65 2.14
C PRO A 201 3.65 -25.30 1.71
N GLN A 202 4.35 -25.89 2.67
CA GLN A 202 5.63 -26.55 2.39
C GLN A 202 5.44 -28.01 1.97
N HIS A 203 4.44 -28.67 2.50
CA HIS A 203 4.19 -30.11 2.27
C HIS A 203 2.83 -30.32 1.61
N ALA A 204 2.74 -31.35 0.79
CA ALA A 204 1.47 -31.75 0.16
C ALA A 204 0.37 -32.11 1.17
N SER A 205 0.75 -32.60 2.38
CA SER A 205 -0.18 -32.87 3.47
C SER A 205 -0.93 -31.65 3.98
N ASP A 206 -0.29 -30.47 3.87
CA ASP A 206 -0.77 -29.21 4.43
C ASP A 206 -1.62 -28.44 3.40
N THR A 207 -1.86 -29.03 2.21
CA THR A 207 -2.64 -28.41 1.15
C THR A 207 -4.12 -28.77 1.23
N ASP A 208 -4.95 -27.83 0.82
CA ASP A 208 -6.38 -27.96 0.68
C ASP A 208 -6.82 -27.51 -0.72
N ARG A 209 -7.79 -28.23 -1.32
CA ARG A 209 -8.25 -27.96 -2.70
C ARG A 209 -8.83 -26.56 -2.85
N GLU A 210 -9.56 -26.08 -1.86
CA GLU A 210 -10.33 -24.84 -1.95
C GLU A 210 -9.53 -23.63 -1.48
N THR A 211 -8.60 -23.82 -0.54
CA THR A 211 -7.89 -22.73 0.13
C THR A 211 -6.42 -22.65 -0.25
N ASP A 212 -5.70 -23.77 -0.29
CA ASP A 212 -4.27 -23.81 -0.57
C ASP A 212 -3.90 -24.97 -1.49
N PRO A 213 -4.19 -24.86 -2.81
CA PRO A 213 -3.97 -25.95 -3.75
C PRO A 213 -2.50 -26.20 -4.11
N LEU A 214 -1.61 -25.27 -3.77
CA LEU A 214 -0.19 -25.33 -4.10
C LEU A 214 0.68 -25.71 -2.90
N TYR A 215 1.83 -26.35 -3.16
CA TYR A 215 2.89 -26.54 -2.19
C TYR A 215 4.27 -26.42 -2.84
N THR A 216 5.29 -26.10 -2.05
CA THR A 216 6.68 -26.04 -2.50
C THR A 216 7.63 -26.19 -1.32
N ASN A 217 8.72 -26.95 -1.50
CA ASN A 217 9.79 -27.07 -0.52
C ASN A 217 10.82 -25.93 -0.60
N ASN A 218 10.59 -24.97 -1.50
CA ASN A 218 11.50 -23.84 -1.66
C ASN A 218 11.34 -22.80 -0.54
N VAL A 219 12.41 -22.09 -0.22
CA VAL A 219 12.38 -20.97 0.73
C VAL A 219 11.60 -19.76 0.18
N HIS A 220 11.57 -19.59 -1.15
CA HIS A 220 10.76 -18.58 -1.83
C HIS A 220 9.35 -19.13 -2.07
N ARG A 221 8.48 -19.01 -1.10
CA ARG A 221 7.11 -19.53 -1.13
C ARG A 221 6.04 -18.52 -0.80
N ARG A 222 6.38 -17.22 -0.90
CA ARG A 222 5.49 -16.13 -0.58
C ARG A 222 5.51 -15.10 -1.72
N PRO A 223 4.68 -15.30 -2.75
CA PRO A 223 4.51 -14.34 -3.83
C PRO A 223 3.66 -13.15 -3.38
N ASP A 224 3.87 -11.98 -4.01
CA ASP A 224 3.07 -10.77 -3.75
C ASP A 224 1.60 -10.95 -4.17
N LEU A 225 1.35 -11.74 -5.24
CA LEU A 225 0.02 -12.15 -5.68
C LEU A 225 0.02 -13.62 -6.10
N ARG A 226 -0.96 -14.36 -5.58
CA ARG A 226 -1.39 -15.67 -6.10
C ARG A 226 -2.84 -15.55 -6.58
N MET A 227 -3.14 -15.98 -7.79
CA MET A 227 -4.47 -16.06 -8.38
C MET A 227 -4.77 -17.52 -8.69
N ASP A 228 -5.62 -18.14 -7.89
CA ASP A 228 -6.06 -19.53 -8.07
C ASP A 228 -7.36 -19.56 -8.87
N TYR A 229 -7.41 -20.36 -9.95
CA TYR A 229 -8.57 -20.47 -10.81
C TYR A 229 -9.24 -21.83 -10.66
N TYR A 230 -10.56 -21.78 -10.51
CA TYR A 230 -11.43 -22.95 -10.36
C TYR A 230 -12.57 -22.88 -11.36
N ARG A 231 -12.99 -24.04 -11.84
CA ARG A 231 -14.19 -24.21 -12.67
C ARG A 231 -14.96 -25.44 -12.23
N ASN A 232 -16.28 -25.30 -12.03
CA ASN A 232 -17.13 -26.37 -11.50
C ASN A 232 -16.56 -27.00 -10.19
N GLY A 233 -15.95 -26.19 -9.32
CA GLY A 233 -15.31 -26.66 -8.07
C GLY A 233 -13.97 -27.39 -8.24
N ALA A 234 -13.51 -27.63 -9.47
CA ALA A 234 -12.20 -28.22 -9.73
C ALA A 234 -11.12 -27.13 -9.89
N TYR A 235 -9.94 -27.37 -9.33
CA TYR A 235 -8.78 -26.49 -9.49
C TYR A 235 -8.12 -26.70 -10.85
N TYR A 236 -7.89 -25.61 -11.58
CA TYR A 236 -7.33 -25.62 -12.95
C TYR A 236 -5.90 -25.09 -13.03
N GLY A 237 -5.46 -24.33 -12.06
CA GLY A 237 -4.12 -23.76 -12.01
C GLY A 237 -4.06 -22.41 -11.35
N SER A 238 -2.85 -21.87 -11.20
CA SER A 238 -2.60 -20.59 -10.58
C SER A 238 -1.70 -19.71 -11.42
N LEU A 239 -1.99 -18.40 -11.40
CA LEU A 239 -1.06 -17.34 -11.77
C LEU A 239 -0.33 -16.87 -10.53
N VAL A 240 0.97 -16.74 -10.62
CA VAL A 240 1.80 -16.12 -9.58
C VAL A 240 2.40 -14.84 -10.12
N ALA A 241 2.23 -13.74 -9.41
CA ALA A 241 2.85 -12.47 -9.77
C ALA A 241 3.66 -11.91 -8.59
N ASP A 242 4.72 -11.21 -8.94
CA ASP A 242 5.62 -10.56 -8.00
C ASP A 242 5.82 -9.10 -8.42
N PHE A 243 5.57 -8.17 -7.50
CA PHE A 243 5.52 -6.75 -7.78
C PHE A 243 6.84 -6.08 -7.40
N LYS A 244 7.62 -5.68 -8.39
CA LYS A 244 8.97 -5.13 -8.18
C LYS A 244 9.03 -3.66 -8.55
N TYR A 245 9.06 -2.79 -7.57
CA TYR A 245 9.30 -1.36 -7.78
C TYR A 245 10.78 -1.12 -8.17
N ARG A 246 11.17 -1.68 -9.32
CA ARG A 246 12.55 -1.63 -9.85
C ARG A 246 12.53 -1.57 -11.37
N ASP A 247 13.68 -1.19 -11.94
CA ASP A 247 13.91 -1.27 -13.38
C ASP A 247 14.12 -2.74 -13.82
N ILE A 248 13.64 -3.09 -15.02
CA ILE A 248 13.79 -4.42 -15.62
C ILE A 248 15.26 -4.87 -15.70
N PHE A 249 16.19 -3.92 -15.88
CA PHE A 249 17.62 -4.20 -15.90
C PHE A 249 18.08 -4.91 -14.61
N PHE A 250 17.56 -4.52 -13.45
CA PHE A 250 17.88 -5.17 -12.17
C PHE A 250 17.05 -6.42 -11.89
N LEU A 251 16.01 -6.66 -12.67
CA LEU A 251 15.16 -7.85 -12.51
C LEU A 251 15.68 -9.03 -13.32
N TRP A 252 16.16 -8.81 -14.55
CA TRP A 252 16.46 -9.92 -15.46
C TRP A 252 17.74 -9.76 -16.26
N ARG A 253 18.12 -8.58 -16.74
CA ARG A 253 19.20 -8.39 -17.70
C ARG A 253 20.60 -8.48 -17.13
N ASP A 254 20.81 -8.09 -15.89
CA ASP A 254 22.09 -8.21 -15.20
C ASP A 254 22.18 -9.54 -14.45
N ALA A 255 22.94 -10.49 -14.98
CA ALA A 255 23.06 -11.84 -14.42
C ALA A 255 23.53 -11.84 -12.95
N ALA A 256 24.42 -10.97 -12.56
CA ALA A 256 24.95 -10.92 -11.19
C ALA A 256 23.94 -10.32 -10.21
N ARG A 257 23.31 -9.20 -10.57
CA ARG A 257 22.39 -8.47 -9.71
C ARG A 257 20.97 -9.06 -9.67
N SER A 258 20.60 -9.80 -10.71
CA SER A 258 19.28 -10.43 -10.82
C SER A 258 19.26 -11.90 -10.37
N ALA A 259 20.39 -12.50 -10.01
CA ALA A 259 20.47 -13.92 -9.64
C ALA A 259 19.47 -14.33 -8.55
N GLY A 260 19.34 -13.54 -7.46
CA GLY A 260 18.38 -13.84 -6.39
C GLY A 260 16.93 -13.74 -6.84
N ILE A 261 16.61 -12.80 -7.73
CA ILE A 261 15.26 -12.63 -8.27
C ILE A 261 14.92 -13.78 -9.22
N ARG A 262 15.86 -14.19 -10.06
CA ARG A 262 15.67 -15.37 -10.94
C ARG A 262 15.45 -16.64 -10.14
N THR A 263 16.18 -16.84 -9.06
CA THR A 263 15.94 -17.96 -8.14
C THR A 263 14.54 -17.92 -7.56
N GLN A 264 14.06 -16.75 -7.16
CA GLN A 264 12.70 -16.54 -6.66
C GLN A 264 11.64 -16.88 -7.72
N PHE A 265 11.79 -16.40 -8.95
CA PHE A 265 10.82 -16.67 -10.03
C PHE A 265 10.82 -18.14 -10.44
N ASN A 266 11.98 -18.79 -10.49
CA ASN A 266 12.05 -20.23 -10.73
C ASN A 266 11.36 -21.02 -9.62
N ALA A 267 11.55 -20.63 -8.36
CA ALA A 267 10.86 -21.24 -7.23
C ALA A 267 9.33 -21.13 -7.32
N TYR A 268 8.80 -20.00 -7.80
CA TYR A 268 7.37 -19.83 -8.03
C TYR A 268 6.86 -20.68 -9.19
N ARG A 269 7.61 -20.80 -10.26
CA ARG A 269 7.25 -21.67 -11.40
C ARG A 269 7.24 -23.16 -11.02
N ASP A 270 8.11 -23.54 -10.11
CA ASP A 270 8.33 -24.95 -9.73
C ASP A 270 7.41 -25.38 -8.54
N MET A 271 6.34 -24.61 -8.24
CA MET A 271 5.30 -25.02 -7.29
C MET A 271 4.52 -26.22 -7.82
N ASN A 272 4.09 -27.09 -6.91
CA ASN A 272 3.38 -28.31 -7.20
C ASN A 272 1.95 -28.28 -6.63
N THR A 273 1.13 -29.22 -7.06
CA THR A 273 -0.23 -29.44 -6.54
C THR A 273 -0.53 -30.93 -6.45
N LYS A 274 -1.41 -31.33 -5.54
CA LYS A 274 -2.06 -32.66 -5.55
C LYS A 274 -3.48 -32.60 -6.11
N PHE A 275 -3.93 -31.43 -6.56
CA PHE A 275 -5.26 -31.19 -7.11
C PHE A 275 -5.13 -30.58 -8.49
N TYR A 276 -5.57 -31.27 -9.52
CA TYR A 276 -5.51 -30.73 -10.87
C TYR A 276 -6.67 -31.25 -11.70
N ARG A 277 -7.56 -30.34 -12.14
CA ARG A 277 -8.69 -30.64 -13.03
C ARG A 277 -9.56 -31.82 -12.57
N GLY A 278 -9.83 -31.89 -11.26
CA GLY A 278 -10.65 -32.99 -10.70
C GLY A 278 -9.93 -34.33 -10.56
N MET A 279 -8.66 -34.44 -10.94
CA MET A 279 -7.85 -35.62 -10.67
C MET A 279 -7.38 -35.62 -9.22
N GLU A 280 -7.61 -36.74 -8.52
CA GLU A 280 -7.05 -37.00 -7.21
C GLU A 280 -5.77 -37.82 -7.36
N GLU A 281 -4.86 -37.63 -6.41
CA GLU A 281 -3.51 -38.18 -6.31
C GLU A 281 -3.11 -39.30 -7.30
N GLY A 282 -2.11 -39.06 -8.15
CA GLY A 282 -1.53 -40.04 -9.04
C GLY A 282 -0.23 -39.58 -9.70
N ASP A 283 0.49 -40.52 -10.33
CA ASP A 283 1.78 -40.22 -10.99
C ASP A 283 1.66 -39.16 -12.12
N SER A 284 0.48 -38.99 -12.71
CA SER A 284 0.21 -37.94 -13.72
C SER A 284 0.30 -36.51 -13.15
N LEU A 285 0.06 -36.33 -11.86
CA LEU A 285 0.14 -35.02 -11.20
C LEU A 285 1.58 -34.54 -10.97
N ARG A 286 2.56 -35.43 -10.90
CA ARG A 286 3.97 -35.08 -10.74
C ARG A 286 4.50 -34.27 -11.92
N ASN A 287 3.89 -34.40 -13.09
CA ASN A 287 4.23 -33.66 -14.30
C ASN A 287 3.29 -32.46 -14.57
N SER A 288 2.28 -32.24 -13.71
CA SER A 288 1.42 -31.07 -13.85
C SER A 288 2.17 -29.79 -13.51
N ARG A 289 1.97 -28.75 -14.32
CA ARG A 289 2.45 -27.42 -14.01
C ARG A 289 1.28 -26.54 -13.62
N PRO A 290 0.94 -26.51 -12.31
CA PRO A 290 -0.17 -25.69 -11.84
C PRO A 290 0.09 -24.20 -12.03
N VAL A 291 1.35 -23.78 -12.00
CA VAL A 291 1.78 -22.40 -12.33
C VAL A 291 2.39 -22.41 -13.73
N LYS A 292 1.60 -22.01 -14.74
CA LYS A 292 2.08 -21.98 -16.14
C LYS A 292 2.97 -20.79 -16.42
N GLU A 293 2.67 -19.65 -15.82
CA GLU A 293 3.44 -18.42 -15.97
C GLU A 293 3.66 -17.76 -14.61
N VAL A 294 4.82 -17.14 -14.45
CA VAL A 294 5.13 -16.21 -13.37
C VAL A 294 5.22 -14.82 -13.96
N TRP A 295 4.49 -13.88 -13.38
CA TRP A 295 4.48 -12.50 -13.87
C TRP A 295 5.34 -11.59 -12.98
N ALA A 296 6.36 -10.99 -13.59
CA ALA A 296 7.16 -9.93 -12.98
C ALA A 296 6.58 -8.58 -13.37
N VAL A 297 5.92 -7.92 -12.43
CA VAL A 297 5.24 -6.63 -12.64
C VAL A 297 6.11 -5.49 -12.14
N PHE A 298 6.33 -4.45 -12.95
CA PHE A 298 7.19 -3.33 -12.62
C PHE A 298 6.73 -2.01 -13.25
N PRO A 299 7.14 -0.81 -12.71
CA PRO A 299 6.51 0.47 -13.04
C PRO A 299 7.06 1.18 -14.28
N LYS A 300 7.89 0.55 -15.09
CA LYS A 300 8.52 1.20 -16.25
C LYS A 300 8.11 0.52 -17.55
N GLU A 301 8.15 1.25 -18.66
CA GLU A 301 7.89 0.69 -19.98
C GLU A 301 8.89 -0.42 -20.34
N ILE A 302 8.37 -1.49 -20.91
CA ILE A 302 9.17 -2.61 -21.38
C ILE A 302 9.85 -2.19 -22.68
N PRO A 303 11.18 -2.34 -22.82
CA PRO A 303 11.81 -2.27 -24.13
C PRO A 303 11.23 -3.36 -25.05
N PRO A 304 11.16 -3.13 -26.38
CA PRO A 304 10.43 -3.98 -27.35
C PRO A 304 10.92 -5.44 -27.49
N ARG A 305 11.83 -5.91 -26.66
CA ARG A 305 12.28 -7.30 -26.58
C ARG A 305 12.18 -7.77 -25.13
N GLY A 306 11.05 -8.38 -24.78
CA GLY A 306 10.88 -9.14 -23.52
C GLY A 306 11.42 -10.57 -23.71
N ASP A 307 12.15 -11.09 -22.72
CA ASP A 307 12.45 -12.52 -22.64
C ASP A 307 11.20 -13.22 -22.07
N GLU A 308 10.25 -13.55 -22.92
CA GLU A 308 9.06 -14.35 -22.54
C GLU A 308 9.35 -15.85 -22.54
N ASP A 309 10.57 -16.24 -22.87
CA ASP A 309 11.06 -17.59 -22.72
C ASP A 309 10.97 -18.02 -21.23
N PHE A 310 10.92 -19.30 -20.96
CA PHE A 310 10.91 -19.84 -19.59
C PHE A 310 9.62 -19.64 -18.75
N SER A 311 8.47 -19.35 -19.37
CA SER A 311 7.20 -19.13 -18.64
C SER A 311 7.27 -17.96 -17.64
N LEU A 312 8.08 -16.97 -17.93
CA LEU A 312 8.22 -15.73 -17.19
C LEU A 312 7.77 -14.56 -18.04
N ARG A 313 6.77 -13.82 -17.58
CA ARG A 313 6.24 -12.67 -18.30
C ARG A 313 6.56 -11.37 -17.57
N PHE A 314 7.07 -10.40 -18.30
CA PHE A 314 7.36 -9.07 -17.78
C PHE A 314 6.22 -8.11 -18.12
N ILE A 315 5.61 -7.52 -17.09
CA ILE A 315 4.45 -6.65 -17.23
C ILE A 315 4.78 -5.26 -16.73
N SER A 316 4.60 -4.29 -17.60
CA SER A 316 4.70 -2.88 -17.28
C SER A 316 3.37 -2.38 -16.71
N LEU A 317 3.37 -1.93 -15.46
CA LEU A 317 2.18 -1.44 -14.79
C LEU A 317 2.54 -0.27 -13.87
N ALA A 318 2.04 0.94 -14.17
CA ALA A 318 2.28 2.10 -13.32
C ALA A 318 1.14 3.12 -13.46
N PRO A 319 0.87 3.94 -12.42
CA PRO A 319 -0.09 5.02 -12.51
C PRO A 319 0.19 5.92 -13.72
N GLY A 320 -0.82 6.14 -14.56
CA GLY A 320 -0.72 7.01 -15.75
C GLY A 320 -0.12 6.38 -17.00
N LEU A 321 0.36 5.13 -16.97
CA LEU A 321 0.82 4.44 -18.18
C LEU A 321 -0.36 3.94 -19.01
N LYS A 322 -0.29 4.15 -20.35
CA LYS A 322 -1.30 3.63 -21.30
C LYS A 322 -1.30 2.10 -21.36
N ALA A 323 -0.17 1.45 -21.09
CA ALA A 323 -0.02 -0.01 -21.08
C ALA A 323 -0.89 -0.72 -20.02
N ASN A 324 -1.35 0.00 -18.99
CA ASN A 324 -2.25 -0.56 -17.97
C ASN A 324 -3.56 -1.12 -18.56
N GLY A 325 -4.05 -0.55 -19.67
CA GLY A 325 -5.26 -1.00 -20.35
C GLY A 325 -5.19 -2.42 -20.92
N ASN A 326 -4.01 -3.02 -21.03
CA ASN A 326 -3.83 -4.37 -21.55
C ASN A 326 -3.90 -5.45 -20.44
N LEU A 327 -3.90 -5.06 -19.15
CA LEU A 327 -3.86 -6.04 -18.04
C LEU A 327 -5.08 -6.97 -18.07
N ALA A 328 -6.28 -6.42 -18.27
CA ALA A 328 -7.51 -7.18 -18.34
C ALA A 328 -7.50 -8.25 -19.46
N GLU A 329 -7.01 -7.87 -20.64
CA GLU A 329 -6.84 -8.81 -21.76
C GLU A 329 -5.79 -9.89 -21.49
N MET A 330 -4.73 -9.54 -20.80
CA MET A 330 -3.66 -10.49 -20.46
C MET A 330 -4.14 -11.50 -19.42
N VAL A 331 -4.83 -11.04 -18.37
CA VAL A 331 -5.40 -11.91 -17.34
C VAL A 331 -6.43 -12.87 -17.95
N GLU A 332 -7.34 -12.36 -18.80
CA GLU A 332 -8.34 -13.17 -19.46
C GLU A 332 -7.72 -14.22 -20.39
N ARG A 333 -6.71 -13.86 -21.18
CA ARG A 333 -5.97 -14.84 -21.99
C ARG A 333 -5.30 -15.91 -21.18
N TYR A 334 -4.76 -15.55 -20.02
CA TYR A 334 -4.17 -16.53 -19.12
C TYR A 334 -5.23 -17.51 -18.59
N ILE A 335 -6.40 -17.02 -18.15
CA ILE A 335 -7.51 -17.86 -17.69
C ILE A 335 -7.97 -18.82 -18.80
N VAL A 336 -8.14 -18.31 -20.04
CA VAL A 336 -8.49 -19.15 -21.20
C VAL A 336 -7.44 -20.23 -21.43
N SER A 337 -6.16 -19.91 -21.32
CA SER A 337 -5.07 -20.89 -21.49
C SER A 337 -5.10 -22.01 -20.44
N LEU A 338 -5.64 -21.75 -19.25
CA LEU A 338 -5.83 -22.78 -18.22
C LEU A 338 -6.93 -23.78 -18.61
N ASN A 339 -7.91 -23.36 -19.41
CA ASN A 339 -9.02 -24.21 -19.85
C ASN A 339 -8.67 -25.07 -21.07
N GLU A 340 -7.77 -24.61 -21.97
CA GLU A 340 -7.45 -25.25 -23.24
C GLU A 340 -6.52 -26.47 -23.13
N ASN A 341 -5.89 -26.71 -21.99
CA ASN A 341 -5.01 -27.85 -21.74
C ASN A 341 -5.68 -28.80 -20.74
#